data_33ace3bbee26d33bf4cb1c165caa2335
#
_entry.id   33ace3bbee26d33bf4cb1c165caa2335
#
_cell.length_a   1.000
_cell.length_b   1.000
_cell.length_c   1.000
_cell.angle_alpha   90.00
_cell.angle_beta   90.00
_cell.angle_gamma   90.00
#
_symmetry.space_group_name_H-M   'P 1'
#
loop_
_entity.id
_entity.type
_entity.pdbx_description
1 polymer ?
#
loop_
_entity_poly.entity_id
_entity_poly.type
_entity_poly.pdbx_seq_one_letter_code
_entity_poly.pdbx_strand_id
1 'polypeptide(L)'
;MDSFERYNKRKQMLSQISNTITIGESINQDYVAEFTETKIDTNLIQMTTQSIETHYSFDYDFTVSKEEAKEFLEQFKKDFNQERLDRLIIDCKKEVINSIVTPFGLGKIVAAYDKVGGNVDTVHNVRNGIYATEDEEKAYKNRGEYNSDVYHKDADYININKKYSEDRKNGNATDYMTGKKLDPNESHDLDHVKSAKEIHDDAGRVLAQIDGNILANTDTNLKPTTATNNRSKKADDMQTFLDKKNERIKKIDELKSKDNLSEKEQKELNKLEELNSIDDKKALEADKKAREKIDKKINEEYYTSGKFIKNTAKEGLEEGAKMGLQQAVGLVMTELFTALFDEIFDIYKNGWSYGFEDDRFLNILK
;
A
#
# COMPACT_ATOMS: atom_id res chain seq x y z
N MET A 1 1.04 -9.84 2.55
CA MET A 1 -0.33 -10.15 2.99
C MET A 1 -1.20 -9.97 1.78
N ASP A 2 -1.92 -11.01 1.41
CA ASP A 2 -2.85 -10.91 0.30
C ASP A 2 -4.09 -10.10 0.70
N SER A 3 -4.96 -9.79 -0.27
CA SER A 3 -6.18 -9.02 -0.05
C SER A 3 -7.13 -9.71 0.92
N PHE A 4 -7.12 -11.05 0.93
CA PHE A 4 -7.95 -11.85 1.81
C PHE A 4 -7.51 -11.75 3.28
N GLU A 5 -6.21 -11.77 3.57
CA GLU A 5 -5.72 -11.51 4.93
C GLU A 5 -6.05 -10.08 5.38
N ARG A 6 -5.95 -9.09 4.49
CA ARG A 6 -6.39 -7.70 4.76
C ARG A 6 -7.89 -7.65 5.06
N TYR A 7 -8.69 -8.31 4.23
CA TYR A 7 -10.14 -8.42 4.43
C TYR A 7 -10.46 -9.08 5.77
N ASN A 8 -9.88 -10.25 6.06
CA ASN A 8 -10.12 -10.96 7.31
C ASN A 8 -9.70 -10.17 8.54
N LYS A 9 -8.57 -9.45 8.47
CA LYS A 9 -8.12 -8.60 9.57
C LYS A 9 -9.09 -7.43 9.80
N ARG A 10 -9.57 -6.79 8.72
CA ARG A 10 -10.56 -5.73 8.81
C ARG A 10 -11.92 -6.24 9.27
N LYS A 11 -12.35 -7.41 8.80
CA LYS A 11 -13.55 -8.10 9.29
C LYS A 11 -13.43 -8.41 10.79
N GLN A 12 -12.25 -8.84 11.25
CA GLN A 12 -11.95 -9.07 12.64
C GLN A 12 -11.97 -7.76 13.46
N MET A 13 -11.44 -6.66 12.92
CA MET A 13 -11.55 -5.34 13.54
C MET A 13 -13.01 -4.88 13.62
N LEU A 14 -13.80 -5.06 12.55
CA LEU A 14 -15.24 -4.76 12.58
C LEU A 14 -16.00 -5.62 13.58
N SER A 15 -15.68 -6.92 13.69
CA SER A 15 -16.29 -7.79 14.71
C SER A 15 -15.88 -7.41 16.14
N GLN A 16 -14.69 -6.88 16.32
CA GLN A 16 -14.25 -6.33 17.60
C GLN A 16 -15.00 -5.03 17.93
N ILE A 17 -15.24 -4.18 16.93
CA ILE A 17 -16.09 -2.99 17.06
C ILE A 17 -17.53 -3.40 17.37
N SER A 18 -18.08 -4.45 16.75
CA SER A 18 -19.42 -4.95 16.98
C SER A 18 -19.60 -5.62 18.35
N ASN A 19 -18.54 -6.21 18.88
CA ASN A 19 -18.52 -6.79 20.22
C ASN A 19 -18.13 -5.76 21.31
N THR A 20 -18.41 -4.51 21.09
CA THR A 20 -17.85 -3.34 21.78
C THR A 20 -18.29 -3.09 23.23
N ILE A 21 -18.80 -4.04 23.90
CA ILE A 21 -18.65 -4.05 25.35
C ILE A 21 -17.15 -4.07 25.74
N THR A 22 -16.30 -4.53 24.83
CA THR A 22 -14.85 -4.70 25.02
C THR A 22 -13.98 -3.54 24.50
N ILE A 23 -14.50 -2.58 23.73
CA ILE A 23 -13.71 -1.39 23.34
C ILE A 23 -13.28 -0.59 24.56
N GLY A 24 -14.11 -0.57 25.60
CA GLY A 24 -13.77 0.07 26.87
C GLY A 24 -12.57 -0.55 27.60
N GLU A 25 -12.27 -1.82 27.36
CA GLU A 25 -11.13 -2.52 28.02
C GLU A 25 -9.82 -2.41 27.23
N SER A 26 -9.89 -2.18 25.92
CA SER A 26 -8.69 -2.01 25.07
C SER A 26 -8.27 -0.55 24.87
N ILE A 27 -9.13 0.40 25.17
CA ILE A 27 -8.80 1.83 25.24
C ILE A 27 -8.26 2.10 26.65
N ASN A 28 -7.07 2.69 26.71
CA ASN A 28 -6.40 3.03 27.97
C ASN A 28 -7.40 3.69 28.94
N GLN A 29 -7.50 3.16 30.15
CA GLN A 29 -8.50 3.56 31.18
C GLN A 29 -8.55 5.07 31.43
N ASP A 30 -7.45 5.78 31.22
CA ASP A 30 -7.38 7.25 31.34
C ASP A 30 -8.22 7.99 30.31
N TYR A 31 -8.44 7.41 29.11
CA TYR A 31 -9.30 7.96 28.07
C TYR A 31 -10.78 7.62 28.30
N VAL A 32 -11.05 6.47 28.89
CA VAL A 32 -12.43 6.05 29.23
C VAL A 32 -13.00 6.94 30.33
N ALA A 33 -12.18 7.41 31.28
CA ALA A 33 -12.62 8.27 32.37
C ALA A 33 -13.11 9.64 31.85
N GLU A 34 -12.53 10.18 30.79
CA GLU A 34 -12.95 11.44 30.17
C GLU A 34 -14.25 11.28 29.33
N PHE A 35 -14.57 10.06 28.93
CA PHE A 35 -15.75 9.71 28.12
C PHE A 35 -16.92 9.14 28.96
N THR A 36 -16.72 8.77 30.23
CA THR A 36 -17.72 8.06 31.04
C THR A 36 -18.88 8.93 31.51
N GLU A 37 -18.87 10.23 31.30
CA GLU A 37 -20.06 11.05 31.49
C GLU A 37 -21.10 10.90 30.35
N THR A 38 -20.68 10.41 29.18
CA THR A 38 -21.59 10.11 28.07
C THR A 38 -21.84 8.60 28.03
N LYS A 39 -23.00 8.16 28.49
CA LYS A 39 -23.44 6.75 28.35
C LYS A 39 -23.43 6.41 26.85
N ILE A 40 -22.45 5.62 26.42
CA ILE A 40 -22.44 5.04 25.08
C ILE A 40 -23.69 4.16 24.98
N ASP A 41 -24.59 4.51 24.08
CA ASP A 41 -25.81 3.75 23.86
C ASP A 41 -25.47 2.44 23.14
N THR A 42 -25.25 1.39 23.92
CA THR A 42 -24.91 0.05 23.42
C THR A 42 -25.99 -0.50 22.46
N ASN A 43 -27.25 -0.05 22.59
CA ASN A 43 -28.32 -0.42 21.67
C ASN A 43 -28.08 0.20 20.29
N LEU A 44 -27.55 1.41 20.22
CA LEU A 44 -27.24 2.06 18.93
C LEU A 44 -26.08 1.36 18.23
N ILE A 45 -25.04 0.97 18.97
CA ILE A 45 -23.93 0.18 18.43
C ILE A 45 -24.46 -1.12 17.84
N GLN A 46 -25.30 -1.82 18.62
CA GLN A 46 -25.89 -3.07 18.19
C GLN A 46 -26.83 -2.91 16.99
N MET A 47 -27.66 -1.85 16.95
CA MET A 47 -28.50 -1.53 15.81
C MET A 47 -27.69 -1.15 14.58
N THR A 48 -26.60 -0.39 14.74
CA THR A 48 -25.71 0.00 13.62
C THR A 48 -25.00 -1.23 13.07
N THR A 49 -24.47 -2.10 13.92
CA THR A 49 -23.84 -3.36 13.53
C THR A 49 -24.85 -4.29 12.84
N GLN A 50 -26.04 -4.43 13.39
CA GLN A 50 -27.09 -5.25 12.82
C GLN A 50 -27.60 -4.68 11.49
N SER A 51 -27.64 -3.37 11.34
CA SER A 51 -27.95 -2.71 10.07
C SER A 51 -26.85 -2.94 9.03
N ILE A 52 -25.56 -2.92 9.41
CA ILE A 52 -24.45 -3.29 8.55
C ILE A 52 -24.57 -4.76 8.14
N GLU A 53 -24.77 -5.67 9.09
CA GLU A 53 -24.93 -7.10 8.81
C GLU A 53 -26.14 -7.38 7.92
N THR A 54 -27.26 -6.68 8.13
CA THR A 54 -28.48 -6.87 7.35
C THR A 54 -28.42 -6.26 5.94
N HIS A 55 -27.75 -5.10 5.80
CA HIS A 55 -27.59 -4.46 4.50
C HIS A 55 -26.45 -5.03 3.67
N TYR A 56 -25.44 -5.61 4.32
CA TYR A 56 -24.21 -6.09 3.68
C TYR A 56 -23.93 -7.57 3.94
N SER A 57 -24.84 -8.32 4.58
CA SER A 57 -24.82 -9.77 4.51
C SER A 57 -25.28 -10.15 3.11
N PHE A 58 -24.34 -10.14 2.18
CA PHE A 58 -24.53 -10.73 0.87
C PHE A 58 -24.61 -12.24 1.04
N ASP A 59 -25.79 -12.73 1.34
CA ASP A 59 -26.12 -14.14 1.28
C ASP A 59 -26.36 -14.53 -0.18
N TYR A 60 -25.40 -14.14 -1.03
CA TYR A 60 -25.34 -14.59 -2.40
C TYR A 60 -24.45 -15.82 -2.46
N ASP A 61 -25.08 -16.95 -2.63
CA ASP A 61 -24.39 -18.19 -2.99
C ASP A 61 -23.90 -18.06 -4.44
N PHE A 62 -22.86 -17.23 -4.65
CA PHE A 62 -22.19 -17.09 -5.93
C PHE A 62 -21.23 -18.27 -6.12
N THR A 63 -21.78 -19.40 -6.46
CA THR A 63 -21.01 -20.49 -7.06
C THR A 63 -20.72 -20.19 -8.54
N VAL A 64 -19.95 -19.13 -8.78
CA VAL A 64 -19.41 -18.89 -10.12
C VAL A 64 -18.13 -19.73 -10.24
N SER A 65 -18.10 -20.63 -11.20
CA SER A 65 -16.89 -21.37 -11.48
C SER A 65 -15.76 -20.46 -11.99
N LYS A 66 -14.51 -20.88 -11.76
CA LYS A 66 -13.32 -20.14 -12.24
C LYS A 66 -13.39 -19.92 -13.77
N GLU A 67 -13.90 -20.88 -14.47
CA GLU A 67 -14.07 -20.87 -15.93
C GLU A 67 -15.12 -19.87 -16.39
N GLU A 68 -16.29 -19.83 -15.75
CA GLU A 68 -17.36 -18.87 -16.07
C GLU A 68 -16.92 -17.42 -15.78
N ALA A 69 -16.23 -17.19 -14.67
CA ALA A 69 -15.69 -15.88 -14.36
C ALA A 69 -14.62 -15.45 -15.38
N LYS A 70 -13.80 -16.38 -15.86
CA LYS A 70 -12.79 -16.13 -16.90
C LYS A 70 -13.44 -15.79 -18.25
N GLU A 71 -14.40 -16.59 -18.68
CA GLU A 71 -15.15 -16.36 -19.94
C GLU A 71 -15.88 -15.01 -19.92
N PHE A 72 -16.54 -14.69 -18.82
CA PHE A 72 -17.23 -13.41 -18.65
C PHE A 72 -16.26 -12.23 -18.81
N LEU A 73 -15.10 -12.25 -18.17
CA LEU A 73 -14.14 -11.15 -18.27
C LEU A 73 -13.45 -11.08 -19.64
N GLU A 74 -13.19 -12.22 -20.28
CA GLU A 74 -12.64 -12.20 -21.65
C GLU A 74 -13.64 -11.62 -22.64
N GLN A 75 -14.91 -11.93 -22.47
CA GLN A 75 -15.99 -11.36 -23.29
C GLN A 75 -16.17 -9.87 -23.00
N PHE A 76 -16.15 -9.48 -21.72
CA PHE A 76 -16.22 -8.11 -21.28
C PHE A 76 -15.05 -7.26 -21.80
N LYS A 77 -13.83 -7.81 -21.83
CA LYS A 77 -12.66 -7.16 -22.44
C LYS A 77 -12.77 -6.97 -23.94
N LYS A 78 -13.46 -7.86 -24.66
CA LYS A 78 -13.68 -7.75 -26.12
C LYS A 78 -14.66 -6.64 -26.47
N ASP A 79 -15.68 -6.45 -25.62
CA ASP A 79 -16.81 -5.56 -25.90
C ASP A 79 -16.57 -4.12 -25.44
N PHE A 80 -15.55 -3.90 -24.60
CA PHE A 80 -15.24 -2.59 -24.04
C PHE A 80 -13.83 -2.12 -24.39
N ASN A 81 -13.74 -0.86 -24.82
CA ASN A 81 -12.50 -0.11 -24.88
C ASN A 81 -11.94 0.01 -23.45
N GLN A 82 -10.64 -0.28 -23.29
CA GLN A 82 -9.91 -0.27 -22.01
C GLN A 82 -10.18 1.00 -21.18
N GLU A 83 -10.12 2.16 -21.84
CA GLU A 83 -10.35 3.47 -21.20
C GLU A 83 -11.77 3.63 -20.65
N ARG A 84 -12.76 3.05 -21.34
CA ARG A 84 -14.16 3.09 -20.91
C ARG A 84 -14.40 2.19 -19.72
N LEU A 85 -13.73 1.06 -19.66
CA LEU A 85 -13.82 0.13 -18.55
C LEU A 85 -13.08 0.67 -17.32
N ASP A 86 -11.91 1.29 -17.50
CA ASP A 86 -11.20 1.98 -16.41
C ASP A 86 -12.09 3.05 -15.76
N ARG A 87 -12.79 3.85 -16.56
CA ARG A 87 -13.76 4.84 -16.06
C ARG A 87 -14.92 4.19 -15.31
N LEU A 88 -15.49 3.12 -15.88
CA LEU A 88 -16.62 2.41 -15.28
C LEU A 88 -16.26 1.82 -13.90
N ILE A 89 -15.08 1.24 -13.76
CA ILE A 89 -14.58 0.73 -12.48
C ILE A 89 -14.37 1.87 -11.46
N ILE A 90 -13.81 2.99 -11.89
CA ILE A 90 -13.62 4.17 -11.04
C ILE A 90 -14.98 4.73 -10.58
N ASP A 91 -15.94 4.85 -11.48
CA ASP A 91 -17.29 5.34 -11.18
C ASP A 91 -18.03 4.36 -10.26
N CYS A 92 -17.93 3.06 -10.49
CA CYS A 92 -18.50 2.03 -9.63
C CYS A 92 -17.88 2.07 -8.23
N LYS A 93 -16.55 2.19 -8.11
CA LYS A 93 -15.85 2.37 -6.84
C LYS A 93 -16.40 3.58 -6.09
N LYS A 94 -16.55 4.70 -6.78
CA LYS A 94 -17.05 5.95 -6.20
C LYS A 94 -18.50 5.80 -5.70
N GLU A 95 -19.36 5.20 -6.47
CA GLU A 95 -20.78 4.98 -6.11
C GLU A 95 -20.93 4.03 -4.92
N VAL A 96 -20.16 2.93 -4.89
CA VAL A 96 -20.20 1.98 -3.77
C VAL A 96 -19.69 2.65 -2.50
N ILE A 97 -18.58 3.40 -2.57
CA ILE A 97 -18.05 4.15 -1.43
C ILE A 97 -19.09 5.16 -0.94
N ASN A 98 -19.70 5.94 -1.82
CA ASN A 98 -20.73 6.92 -1.47
C ASN A 98 -21.95 6.27 -0.83
N SER A 99 -22.37 5.10 -1.32
CA SER A 99 -23.53 4.35 -0.79
C SER A 99 -23.30 3.84 0.63
N ILE A 100 -22.05 3.51 0.96
CA ILE A 100 -21.67 3.08 2.30
C ILE A 100 -21.54 4.27 3.25
N VAL A 101 -21.00 5.35 2.76
CA VAL A 101 -20.64 6.54 3.50
C VAL A 101 -21.84 7.35 3.95
N THR A 102 -22.86 7.45 3.11
CA THR A 102 -24.07 8.26 3.37
C THR A 102 -24.85 7.77 4.60
N PRO A 103 -25.13 6.47 4.78
CA PRO A 103 -25.85 5.97 5.95
C PRO A 103 -25.13 6.17 7.28
N PHE A 104 -23.79 6.29 7.25
CA PHE A 104 -22.98 6.49 8.45
C PHE A 104 -22.71 7.96 8.79
N GLY A 105 -23.35 8.90 8.09
CA GLY A 105 -23.09 10.32 8.29
C GLY A 105 -21.68 10.76 7.92
N LEU A 106 -20.99 9.93 7.13
CA LEU A 106 -19.59 10.11 6.75
C LEU A 106 -19.41 11.09 5.59
N GLY A 107 -20.49 11.77 5.16
CA GLY A 107 -20.44 12.74 4.06
C GLY A 107 -19.35 13.79 4.22
N LYS A 108 -19.06 14.22 5.46
CA LYS A 108 -17.95 15.13 5.76
C LYS A 108 -16.59 14.45 5.64
N ILE A 109 -16.49 13.16 5.96
CA ILE A 109 -15.24 12.38 5.89
C ILE A 109 -14.95 11.96 4.46
N VAL A 110 -15.97 11.55 3.70
CA VAL A 110 -15.80 11.25 2.27
C VAL A 110 -15.66 12.49 1.42
N ALA A 111 -16.25 13.60 1.82
CA ALA A 111 -15.89 14.90 1.26
C ALA A 111 -14.41 15.25 1.52
N ALA A 112 -13.74 14.59 2.48
CA ALA A 112 -12.30 14.66 2.66
C ALA A 112 -11.51 13.82 1.66
N TYR A 113 -12.08 12.75 1.12
CA TYR A 113 -11.51 12.05 -0.05
C TYR A 113 -11.67 12.84 -1.35
N ASP A 114 -12.74 13.64 -1.45
CA ASP A 114 -13.06 14.44 -2.63
C ASP A 114 -12.72 15.93 -2.49
N LYS A 115 -12.45 16.44 -1.29
CA LYS A 115 -12.25 17.87 -1.03
C LYS A 115 -11.21 18.16 0.05
N VAL A 116 -10.51 19.26 -0.15
CA VAL A 116 -9.66 19.92 0.84
C VAL A 116 -10.45 20.20 2.12
N GLY A 117 -10.08 19.59 3.25
CA GLY A 117 -10.61 19.95 4.56
C GLY A 117 -11.48 18.90 5.26
N GLY A 118 -11.07 17.64 5.32
CA GLY A 118 -11.64 16.68 6.26
C GLY A 118 -11.26 17.00 7.70
N ASN A 119 -12.12 16.62 8.64
CA ASN A 119 -11.92 16.89 10.06
C ASN A 119 -10.98 15.88 10.75
N VAL A 120 -10.67 14.77 10.09
CA VAL A 120 -9.76 13.73 10.58
C VAL A 120 -8.74 13.39 9.50
N ASP A 121 -7.47 13.36 9.87
CA ASP A 121 -6.41 12.97 8.96
C ASP A 121 -6.52 11.51 8.58
N THR A 122 -6.33 11.20 7.31
CA THR A 122 -6.17 9.85 6.79
C THR A 122 -4.82 9.71 6.10
N VAL A 123 -4.28 8.49 6.07
CA VAL A 123 -3.02 8.22 5.37
C VAL A 123 -3.10 8.66 3.90
N HIS A 124 -4.24 8.44 3.26
CA HIS A 124 -4.47 8.86 1.88
C HIS A 124 -4.44 10.39 1.73
N ASN A 125 -5.19 11.12 2.57
CA ASN A 125 -5.28 12.57 2.46
C ASN A 125 -3.94 13.26 2.69
N VAL A 126 -3.20 12.88 3.73
CA VAL A 126 -1.91 13.51 4.02
C VAL A 126 -0.87 13.23 2.93
N ARG A 127 -0.94 12.08 2.26
CA ARG A 127 -0.11 11.77 1.08
C ARG A 127 -0.42 12.67 -0.12
N ASN A 128 -1.65 13.16 -0.19
CA ASN A 128 -2.08 14.14 -1.21
C ASN A 128 -1.93 15.59 -0.74
N GLY A 129 -1.26 15.83 0.39
CA GLY A 129 -1.05 17.17 0.92
C GLY A 129 -2.29 17.79 1.59
N ILE A 130 -3.29 16.96 1.90
CA ILE A 130 -4.55 17.39 2.53
C ILE A 130 -4.47 17.02 4.02
N TYR A 131 -4.43 18.03 4.87
CA TYR A 131 -4.34 17.86 6.32
C TYR A 131 -5.60 18.41 7.00
N ALA A 132 -6.11 17.67 7.98
CA ALA A 132 -7.24 18.10 8.80
C ALA A 132 -6.81 19.17 9.82
N THR A 133 -5.57 19.17 10.24
CA THR A 133 -5.02 20.12 11.20
C THR A 133 -3.70 20.72 10.74
N GLU A 134 -3.43 21.98 11.13
CA GLU A 134 -2.14 22.62 10.89
C GLU A 134 -0.98 21.91 11.59
N ASP A 135 -1.25 21.26 12.71
CA ASP A 135 -0.21 20.57 13.50
C ASP A 135 0.33 19.36 12.75
N GLU A 136 -0.52 18.61 12.04
CA GLU A 136 -0.08 17.48 11.21
C GLU A 136 0.69 17.97 9.97
N GLU A 137 0.26 19.07 9.36
CA GLU A 137 1.01 19.69 8.27
C GLU A 137 2.38 20.18 8.74
N LYS A 138 2.43 20.81 9.93
CA LYS A 138 3.69 21.24 10.55
C LYS A 138 4.57 20.05 10.91
N ALA A 139 4.00 18.95 11.45
CA ALA A 139 4.74 17.72 11.75
C ALA A 139 5.40 17.15 10.48
N TYR A 140 4.68 17.12 9.37
CA TYR A 140 5.24 16.69 8.09
C TYR A 140 6.36 17.62 7.59
N LYS A 141 6.16 18.92 7.66
CA LYS A 141 7.18 19.91 7.27
C LYS A 141 8.44 19.82 8.14
N ASN A 142 8.29 19.48 9.41
CA ASN A 142 9.37 19.36 10.39
C ASN A 142 9.96 17.93 10.47
N ARG A 143 9.64 17.01 9.55
CA ARG A 143 10.14 15.62 9.57
C ARG A 143 11.66 15.48 9.46
N GLY A 144 12.35 16.60 9.23
CA GLY A 144 13.77 16.62 8.96
C GLY A 144 14.12 16.27 7.51
N GLU A 145 15.37 16.47 7.17
CA GLU A 145 15.90 16.06 5.87
C GLU A 145 16.30 14.58 5.89
N TYR A 146 16.18 13.94 4.73
CA TYR A 146 16.64 12.56 4.56
C TYR A 146 18.14 12.46 4.80
N ASN A 147 18.52 11.58 5.70
CA ASN A 147 19.92 11.24 5.96
C ASN A 147 20.12 9.73 5.79
N SER A 148 20.85 9.33 4.75
CA SER A 148 21.11 7.92 4.43
C SER A 148 21.81 7.16 5.55
N ASP A 149 22.64 7.83 6.36
CA ASP A 149 23.36 7.23 7.48
C ASP A 149 22.42 6.64 8.53
N VAL A 150 21.29 7.29 8.79
CA VAL A 150 20.28 6.80 9.74
C VAL A 150 19.73 5.44 9.29
N TYR A 151 19.58 5.22 8.00
CA TYR A 151 19.06 3.99 7.42
C TYR A 151 20.12 2.89 7.34
N HIS A 152 21.34 3.22 6.91
CA HIS A 152 22.39 2.23 6.68
C HIS A 152 23.16 1.84 7.95
N LYS A 153 23.13 2.66 9.00
CA LYS A 153 23.72 2.35 10.31
C LYS A 153 22.73 1.67 11.27
N ASP A 154 21.51 1.51 10.85
CA ASP A 154 20.47 0.82 11.61
C ASP A 154 20.79 -0.67 11.78
N ALA A 155 20.40 -1.23 12.93
CA ALA A 155 20.72 -2.62 13.27
C ALA A 155 20.08 -3.63 12.30
N ASP A 156 18.87 -3.38 11.86
CA ASP A 156 18.16 -4.27 10.93
C ASP A 156 18.82 -4.27 9.55
N TYR A 157 19.24 -3.09 9.05
CA TYR A 157 20.04 -3.02 7.83
C TYR A 157 21.34 -3.83 7.95
N ILE A 158 22.07 -3.63 9.04
CA ILE A 158 23.35 -4.32 9.28
C ILE A 158 23.15 -5.84 9.34
N ASN A 159 22.09 -6.31 10.01
CA ASN A 159 21.80 -7.73 10.14
C ASN A 159 21.42 -8.35 8.79
N ILE A 160 20.54 -7.71 8.02
CA ILE A 160 20.16 -8.16 6.68
C ILE A 160 21.37 -8.16 5.74
N ASN A 161 22.23 -7.13 5.82
CA ASN A 161 23.43 -7.03 5.00
C ASN A 161 24.45 -8.13 5.33
N LYS A 162 24.60 -8.49 6.62
CA LYS A 162 25.44 -9.63 7.02
C LYS A 162 24.94 -10.94 6.42
N LYS A 163 23.65 -11.23 6.57
CA LYS A 163 23.02 -12.42 5.99
C LYS A 163 23.20 -12.45 4.48
N TYR A 164 22.93 -11.33 3.81
CA TYR A 164 23.16 -11.22 2.36
C TYR A 164 24.63 -11.45 1.98
N SER A 165 25.57 -10.94 2.75
CA SER A 165 27.01 -11.13 2.49
C SER A 165 27.43 -12.60 2.61
N GLU A 166 26.82 -13.36 3.50
CA GLU A 166 27.02 -14.82 3.62
C GLU A 166 26.39 -15.56 2.41
N ASP A 167 25.15 -15.23 2.05
CA ASP A 167 24.48 -15.79 0.89
C ASP A 167 25.28 -15.52 -0.40
N ARG A 168 25.85 -14.33 -0.54
CA ARG A 168 26.72 -13.97 -1.67
C ARG A 168 27.96 -14.86 -1.72
N LYS A 169 28.70 -14.98 -0.61
CA LYS A 169 29.91 -15.81 -0.53
C LYS A 169 29.63 -17.27 -0.89
N ASN A 170 28.46 -17.76 -0.54
CA ASN A 170 28.02 -19.14 -0.81
C ASN A 170 27.41 -19.31 -2.21
N GLY A 171 27.36 -18.27 -3.05
CA GLY A 171 26.72 -18.30 -4.39
C GLY A 171 25.20 -18.48 -4.35
N ASN A 172 24.57 -18.17 -3.22
CA ASN A 172 23.11 -18.30 -3.05
C ASN A 172 22.34 -17.01 -3.36
N ALA A 173 23.03 -15.87 -3.43
CA ALA A 173 22.40 -14.59 -3.72
C ALA A 173 21.80 -14.56 -5.13
N THR A 174 20.60 -14.01 -5.25
CA THR A 174 19.87 -13.88 -6.52
C THR A 174 19.45 -12.42 -6.68
N ASP A 175 19.72 -11.83 -7.83
CA ASP A 175 19.27 -10.50 -8.19
C ASP A 175 17.74 -10.46 -8.29
N TYR A 176 17.10 -9.61 -7.52
CA TYR A 176 15.64 -9.54 -7.48
C TYR A 176 15.03 -8.94 -8.76
N MET A 177 15.79 -8.10 -9.51
CA MET A 177 15.31 -7.47 -10.74
C MET A 177 15.38 -8.43 -11.94
N THR A 178 16.41 -9.28 -11.99
CA THR A 178 16.60 -10.19 -13.13
C THR A 178 16.22 -11.63 -12.81
N GLY A 179 16.23 -12.01 -11.53
CA GLY A 179 16.06 -13.39 -11.08
C GLY A 179 17.28 -14.28 -11.34
N LYS A 180 18.40 -13.72 -11.78
CA LYS A 180 19.64 -14.46 -12.03
C LYS A 180 20.48 -14.57 -10.76
N LYS A 181 21.26 -15.64 -10.66
CA LYS A 181 22.27 -15.76 -9.62
C LYS A 181 23.31 -14.66 -9.78
N LEU A 182 23.67 -14.06 -8.65
CA LEU A 182 24.72 -13.04 -8.59
C LEU A 182 26.09 -13.73 -8.46
N ASP A 183 27.07 -13.28 -9.27
CA ASP A 183 28.43 -13.82 -9.19
C ASP A 183 29.10 -13.31 -7.88
N PRO A 184 29.60 -14.21 -7.01
CA PRO A 184 30.28 -13.82 -5.78
C PRO A 184 31.46 -12.86 -5.97
N ASN A 185 32.08 -12.87 -7.16
CA ASN A 185 33.25 -12.06 -7.48
C ASN A 185 32.91 -10.66 -8.06
N GLU A 186 31.66 -10.43 -8.44
CA GLU A 186 31.22 -9.14 -8.95
C GLU A 186 30.75 -8.19 -7.84
N SER A 187 30.62 -6.92 -8.18
CA SER A 187 30.14 -5.90 -7.24
C SER A 187 28.61 -5.91 -7.17
N HIS A 188 28.08 -6.15 -5.97
CA HIS A 188 26.67 -6.18 -5.69
C HIS A 188 26.34 -5.20 -4.58
N ASP A 189 25.11 -4.70 -4.62
CA ASP A 189 24.54 -3.83 -3.59
C ASP A 189 23.30 -4.46 -2.98
N LEU A 190 22.98 -4.08 -1.75
CA LEU A 190 21.70 -4.32 -1.11
C LEU A 190 20.81 -3.09 -1.36
N ASP A 191 19.82 -3.24 -2.21
CA ASP A 191 18.94 -2.14 -2.62
C ASP A 191 17.70 -2.05 -1.71
N HIS A 192 17.25 -0.82 -1.45
CA HIS A 192 15.90 -0.56 -0.97
C HIS A 192 14.95 -0.53 -2.18
N VAL A 193 14.13 -1.56 -2.34
CA VAL A 193 13.18 -1.70 -3.46
C VAL A 193 12.30 -0.46 -3.59
N LYS A 194 11.56 -0.10 -2.54
CA LYS A 194 11.03 1.25 -2.33
C LYS A 194 12.11 2.08 -1.66
N SER A 195 12.54 3.16 -2.28
CA SER A 195 13.72 3.90 -1.81
C SER A 195 13.55 4.42 -0.37
N ALA A 196 14.63 4.39 0.41
CA ALA A 196 14.62 4.91 1.78
C ALA A 196 14.25 6.40 1.83
N LYS A 197 14.61 7.17 0.78
CA LYS A 197 14.19 8.57 0.65
C LYS A 197 12.70 8.71 0.45
N GLU A 198 12.08 7.91 -0.43
CA GLU A 198 10.65 7.91 -0.65
C GLU A 198 9.88 7.54 0.63
N ILE A 199 10.39 6.55 1.38
CA ILE A 199 9.81 6.17 2.68
C ILE A 199 9.97 7.30 3.70
N HIS A 200 11.12 7.97 3.73
CA HIS A 200 11.36 9.11 4.62
C HIS A 200 10.37 10.24 4.36
N ASP A 201 10.09 10.52 3.10
CA ASP A 201 9.21 11.61 2.66
C ASP A 201 7.72 11.22 2.65
N ASP A 202 7.36 10.00 3.03
CA ASP A 202 5.97 9.55 3.09
C ASP A 202 5.20 10.24 4.22
N ALA A 203 4.21 11.08 3.86
CA ALA A 203 3.39 11.79 4.83
C ALA A 203 2.56 10.84 5.71
N GLY A 204 2.15 9.68 5.18
CA GLY A 204 1.44 8.65 5.95
C GLY A 204 2.31 8.06 7.05
N ARG A 205 3.62 7.90 6.79
CA ARG A 205 4.59 7.48 7.81
C ARG A 205 4.67 8.49 8.95
N VAL A 206 4.77 9.78 8.60
CA VAL A 206 4.86 10.86 9.59
C VAL A 206 3.58 10.91 10.42
N LEU A 207 2.42 10.82 9.78
CA LEU A 207 1.11 10.76 10.45
C LEU A 207 1.04 9.58 11.44
N ALA A 208 1.52 8.42 11.04
CA ALA A 208 1.58 7.21 11.87
C ALA A 208 2.70 7.24 12.92
N GLN A 209 3.56 8.26 12.90
CA GLN A 209 4.70 8.43 13.82
C GLN A 209 5.68 7.24 13.79
N ILE A 210 5.91 6.66 12.63
CA ILE A 210 6.86 5.56 12.44
C ILE A 210 8.19 6.09 11.93
N ASP A 211 9.27 5.62 12.51
CA ASP A 211 10.61 5.94 11.99
C ASP A 211 10.84 5.28 10.62
N GLY A 212 11.40 6.04 9.69
CA GLY A 212 11.56 5.60 8.30
C GLY A 212 12.45 4.36 8.16
N ASN A 213 13.49 4.21 9.01
CA ASN A 213 14.36 3.03 9.03
C ASN A 213 13.61 1.73 9.37
N ILE A 214 12.62 1.77 10.27
CA ILE A 214 11.77 0.61 10.63
C ILE A 214 10.99 0.10 9.42
N LEU A 215 10.55 1.00 8.55
CA LEU A 215 9.82 0.66 7.33
C LEU A 215 10.76 0.23 6.20
N ALA A 216 11.89 0.92 6.07
CA ALA A 216 12.83 0.71 4.98
C ALA A 216 13.64 -0.58 5.14
N ASN A 217 14.09 -0.89 6.36
CA ASN A 217 15.03 -1.95 6.65
C ASN A 217 14.32 -3.28 6.97
N THR A 218 13.55 -3.77 6.02
CA THR A 218 12.85 -5.06 6.12
C THR A 218 13.30 -6.01 5.02
N ASP A 219 13.26 -7.32 5.27
CA ASP A 219 13.58 -8.35 4.28
C ASP A 219 12.78 -8.24 2.97
N THR A 220 11.59 -7.63 3.02
CA THR A 220 10.75 -7.42 1.83
C THR A 220 11.25 -6.27 1.00
N ASN A 221 11.79 -5.23 1.64
CA ASN A 221 12.25 -4.01 0.97
C ASN A 221 13.76 -3.99 0.70
N LEU A 222 14.56 -4.73 1.46
CA LEU A 222 16.00 -4.87 1.22
C LEU A 222 16.26 -6.11 0.38
N LYS A 223 16.73 -5.92 -0.87
CA LYS A 223 16.95 -7.00 -1.82
C LYS A 223 18.30 -6.87 -2.51
N PRO A 224 19.00 -8.00 -2.74
CA PRO A 224 20.25 -7.98 -3.46
C PRO A 224 20.05 -7.73 -4.95
N THR A 225 20.91 -6.91 -5.53
CA THR A 225 20.98 -6.65 -6.97
C THR A 225 22.39 -6.27 -7.38
N THR A 226 22.66 -6.14 -8.67
CA THR A 226 23.95 -5.67 -9.14
C THR A 226 24.18 -4.20 -8.74
N ALA A 227 25.44 -3.82 -8.58
CA ALA A 227 25.81 -2.42 -8.30
C ALA A 227 25.34 -1.47 -9.43
N THR A 228 25.36 -1.94 -10.68
CA THR A 228 24.88 -1.20 -11.84
C THR A 228 23.38 -0.88 -11.74
N ASN A 229 22.57 -1.89 -11.41
CA ASN A 229 21.11 -1.73 -11.28
C ASN A 229 20.78 -0.75 -10.14
N ASN A 230 21.31 -0.99 -8.94
CA ASN A 230 21.04 -0.16 -7.78
C ASN A 230 21.46 1.30 -8.01
N ARG A 231 22.71 1.51 -8.44
CA ARG A 231 23.24 2.86 -8.65
C ARG A 231 22.60 3.61 -9.83
N SER A 232 21.98 2.88 -10.75
CA SER A 232 21.23 3.49 -11.86
C SER A 232 19.79 3.81 -11.47
N LYS A 233 19.17 2.99 -10.62
CA LYS A 233 17.82 3.23 -10.06
C LYS A 233 17.83 4.42 -9.10
N LYS A 234 18.82 4.51 -8.24
CA LYS A 234 18.93 5.58 -7.21
C LYS A 234 17.67 5.63 -6.32
N ALA A 235 17.05 6.82 -6.28
CA ALA A 235 15.82 7.07 -5.53
C ALA A 235 14.56 7.07 -6.42
N ASP A 236 14.70 6.74 -7.71
CA ASP A 236 13.54 6.63 -8.61
C ASP A 236 12.62 5.50 -8.12
N ASP A 237 11.31 5.68 -8.27
CA ASP A 237 10.39 4.56 -8.14
C ASP A 237 10.61 3.56 -9.29
N MET A 238 10.19 2.31 -9.07
CA MET A 238 10.47 1.22 -9.98
C MET A 238 9.88 1.45 -11.38
N GLN A 239 8.66 1.97 -11.46
CA GLN A 239 8.01 2.23 -12.75
C GLN A 239 8.77 3.30 -13.55
N THR A 240 9.07 4.44 -12.92
CA THR A 240 9.85 5.52 -13.55
C THR A 240 11.23 5.02 -14.02
N PHE A 241 11.86 4.14 -13.24
CA PHE A 241 13.14 3.55 -13.64
C PHE A 241 13.00 2.62 -14.87
N LEU A 242 11.94 1.83 -14.93
CA LEU A 242 11.69 0.91 -16.04
C LEU A 242 11.23 1.63 -17.30
N ASP A 243 10.46 2.70 -17.20
CA ASP A 243 9.97 3.49 -18.33
C ASP A 243 11.10 4.05 -19.22
N LYS A 244 12.32 4.20 -18.67
CA LYS A 244 13.53 4.58 -19.40
C LYS A 244 14.08 3.47 -20.31
N LYS A 245 13.45 2.28 -20.35
CA LYS A 245 13.94 1.11 -21.12
C LYS A 245 14.01 1.39 -22.61
N ASN A 246 13.03 2.04 -23.20
CA ASN A 246 13.01 2.37 -24.63
C ASN A 246 14.13 3.33 -25.02
N GLU A 247 14.48 4.29 -24.16
CA GLU A 247 15.62 5.20 -24.39
C GLU A 247 16.94 4.43 -24.32
N ARG A 248 17.06 3.49 -23.36
CA ARG A 248 18.24 2.63 -23.26
C ARG A 248 18.43 1.76 -24.49
N ILE A 249 17.36 1.16 -25.01
CA ILE A 249 17.40 0.34 -26.25
C ILE A 249 17.90 1.16 -27.41
N LYS A 250 17.34 2.36 -27.65
CA LYS A 250 17.81 3.24 -28.73
C LYS A 250 19.30 3.54 -28.62
N LYS A 251 19.78 3.81 -27.42
CA LYS A 251 21.19 4.11 -27.17
C LYS A 251 22.10 2.89 -27.35
N ILE A 252 21.62 1.71 -27.01
CA ILE A 252 22.30 0.44 -27.30
C ILE A 252 22.45 0.25 -28.80
N ASP A 253 21.39 0.48 -29.58
CA ASP A 253 21.40 0.33 -31.05
C ASP A 253 22.34 1.35 -31.70
N GLU A 254 22.31 2.59 -31.20
CA GLU A 254 23.26 3.64 -31.65
C GLU A 254 24.71 3.25 -31.39
N LEU A 255 25.03 2.75 -30.22
CA LEU A 255 26.38 2.30 -29.86
C LEU A 255 26.79 1.09 -30.70
N LYS A 256 25.91 0.10 -30.88
CA LYS A 256 26.17 -1.09 -31.69
C LYS A 256 26.32 -0.82 -33.17
N SER A 257 25.81 0.29 -33.69
CA SER A 257 25.94 0.67 -35.08
C SER A 257 27.30 1.28 -35.43
N LYS A 258 28.17 1.54 -34.45
CA LYS A 258 29.51 2.09 -34.65
C LYS A 258 30.52 0.99 -34.98
N ASP A 259 31.34 1.21 -35.98
CA ASP A 259 32.37 0.24 -36.37
C ASP A 259 33.46 0.03 -35.30
N ASN A 260 33.76 1.09 -34.51
CA ASN A 260 34.70 1.03 -33.42
C ASN A 260 34.18 1.80 -32.21
N LEU A 261 34.14 1.17 -31.06
CA LEU A 261 33.80 1.81 -29.79
C LEU A 261 35.07 2.20 -29.05
N SER A 262 35.08 3.37 -28.46
CA SER A 262 36.06 3.75 -27.46
C SER A 262 35.82 2.92 -26.18
N GLU A 263 36.83 2.80 -25.31
CA GLU A 263 36.68 2.11 -24.00
C GLU A 263 35.55 2.66 -23.17
N LYS A 264 35.29 3.97 -23.26
CA LYS A 264 34.18 4.62 -22.53
C LYS A 264 32.83 4.20 -23.10
N GLU A 265 32.70 4.14 -24.41
CA GLU A 265 31.47 3.70 -25.10
C GLU A 265 31.22 2.21 -24.87
N GLN A 266 32.27 1.40 -24.86
CA GLN A 266 32.13 -0.02 -24.53
C GLN A 266 31.63 -0.23 -23.08
N LYS A 267 32.14 0.52 -22.12
CA LYS A 267 31.66 0.48 -20.74
C LYS A 267 30.20 0.93 -20.62
N GLU A 268 29.84 1.97 -21.37
CA GLU A 268 28.45 2.46 -21.39
C GLU A 268 27.53 1.43 -22.05
N LEU A 269 27.94 0.80 -23.16
CA LEU A 269 27.18 -0.27 -23.79
C LEU A 269 26.94 -1.43 -22.83
N ASN A 270 28.00 -1.94 -22.18
CA ASN A 270 27.86 -3.05 -21.23
C ASN A 270 26.89 -2.70 -20.08
N LYS A 271 26.98 -1.46 -19.55
CA LYS A 271 26.07 -0.96 -18.52
C LYS A 271 24.61 -0.92 -19.02
N LEU A 272 24.39 -0.40 -20.24
CA LEU A 272 23.03 -0.32 -20.80
C LEU A 272 22.44 -1.70 -21.10
N GLU A 273 23.26 -2.65 -21.56
CA GLU A 273 22.84 -4.04 -21.79
C GLU A 273 22.47 -4.73 -20.47
N GLU A 274 23.25 -4.52 -19.41
CA GLU A 274 22.93 -5.02 -18.08
C GLU A 274 21.58 -4.45 -17.61
N LEU A 275 21.36 -3.13 -17.68
CA LEU A 275 20.10 -2.49 -17.34
C LEU A 275 18.92 -2.97 -18.18
N ASN A 276 19.17 -3.29 -19.46
CA ASN A 276 18.14 -3.81 -20.36
C ASN A 276 17.79 -5.28 -20.10
N SER A 277 18.64 -6.02 -19.36
CA SER A 277 18.40 -7.40 -18.96
C SER A 277 17.42 -7.54 -17.76
N ILE A 278 16.97 -6.43 -17.19
CA ILE A 278 16.00 -6.41 -16.11
C ILE A 278 14.67 -7.01 -16.59
N ASP A 279 14.11 -7.90 -15.80
CA ASP A 279 12.78 -8.47 -15.98
C ASP A 279 11.77 -7.52 -15.31
N ASP A 280 11.06 -6.76 -16.12
CA ASP A 280 10.14 -5.73 -15.67
C ASP A 280 9.07 -6.30 -14.73
N LYS A 281 8.56 -7.51 -15.03
CA LYS A 281 7.54 -8.18 -14.20
C LYS A 281 8.08 -8.51 -12.81
N LYS A 282 9.29 -9.06 -12.71
CA LYS A 282 9.89 -9.38 -11.41
C LYS A 282 10.21 -8.14 -10.59
N ALA A 283 10.75 -7.10 -11.25
CA ALA A 283 11.07 -5.85 -10.60
C ALA A 283 9.81 -5.16 -10.03
N LEU A 284 8.74 -5.09 -10.81
CA LEU A 284 7.46 -4.51 -10.40
C LEU A 284 6.77 -5.36 -9.30
N GLU A 285 6.86 -6.69 -9.38
CA GLU A 285 6.31 -7.57 -8.34
C GLU A 285 7.03 -7.37 -7.00
N ALA A 286 8.35 -7.23 -7.03
CA ALA A 286 9.13 -6.94 -5.83
C ALA A 286 8.78 -5.56 -5.25
N ASP A 287 8.65 -4.53 -6.09
CA ASP A 287 8.22 -3.19 -5.69
C ASP A 287 6.81 -3.20 -5.10
N LYS A 288 5.87 -3.86 -5.74
CA LYS A 288 4.50 -4.03 -5.24
C LYS A 288 4.49 -4.66 -3.85
N LYS A 289 5.19 -5.78 -3.66
CA LYS A 289 5.28 -6.48 -2.36
C LYS A 289 5.88 -5.61 -1.26
N ALA A 290 6.92 -4.83 -1.61
CA ALA A 290 7.55 -3.91 -0.67
C ALA A 290 6.59 -2.78 -0.27
N ARG A 291 5.94 -2.14 -1.24
CA ARG A 291 4.95 -1.07 -1.00
C ARG A 291 3.77 -1.55 -0.18
N GLU A 292 3.17 -2.68 -0.53
CA GLU A 292 2.05 -3.26 0.21
C GLU A 292 2.39 -3.53 1.67
N LYS A 293 3.59 -4.06 1.94
CA LYS A 293 4.01 -4.33 3.31
C LYS A 293 4.24 -3.05 4.12
N ILE A 294 4.82 -2.03 3.49
CA ILE A 294 5.04 -0.73 4.10
C ILE A 294 3.70 -0.04 4.36
N ASP A 295 2.81 0.00 3.38
CA ASP A 295 1.49 0.62 3.50
C ASP A 295 0.64 -0.09 4.57
N LYS A 296 0.69 -1.41 4.60
CA LYS A 296 0.05 -2.18 5.66
C LYS A 296 0.55 -1.76 7.03
N LYS A 297 1.86 -1.65 7.22
CA LYS A 297 2.45 -1.26 8.49
C LYS A 297 2.03 0.15 8.91
N ILE A 298 2.06 1.10 7.97
CA ILE A 298 1.61 2.48 8.21
C ILE A 298 0.13 2.51 8.59
N ASN A 299 -0.73 1.83 7.83
CA ASN A 299 -2.17 1.80 8.09
C ASN A 299 -2.50 1.11 9.43
N GLU A 300 -1.84 -0.01 9.71
CA GLU A 300 -2.03 -0.71 10.99
C GLU A 300 -1.66 0.18 12.16
N GLU A 301 -0.50 0.82 12.12
CA GLU A 301 -0.01 1.66 13.20
C GLU A 301 -0.91 2.89 13.40
N TYR A 302 -1.27 3.57 12.31
CA TYR A 302 -2.08 4.78 12.40
C TYR A 302 -3.52 4.50 12.84
N TYR A 303 -4.23 3.62 12.12
CA TYR A 303 -5.67 3.40 12.37
C TYR A 303 -5.98 2.60 13.65
N THR A 304 -4.96 2.01 14.28
CA THR A 304 -5.08 1.42 15.63
C THR A 304 -4.50 2.30 16.72
N SER A 305 -3.97 3.47 16.36
CA SER A 305 -3.34 4.38 17.33
C SER A 305 -4.38 5.10 18.20
N GLY A 306 -3.99 5.40 19.43
CA GLY A 306 -4.78 6.27 20.31
C GLY A 306 -4.99 7.67 19.72
N LYS A 307 -4.05 8.16 18.89
CA LYS A 307 -4.16 9.43 18.16
C LYS A 307 -5.35 9.42 17.19
N PHE A 308 -5.47 8.40 16.35
CA PHE A 308 -6.58 8.26 15.41
C PHE A 308 -7.91 8.15 16.14
N ILE A 309 -7.99 7.30 17.17
CA ILE A 309 -9.19 7.11 17.99
C ILE A 309 -9.58 8.42 18.67
N LYS A 310 -8.61 9.13 19.26
CA LYS A 310 -8.87 10.42 19.91
C LYS A 310 -9.37 11.49 18.93
N ASN A 311 -8.75 11.62 17.78
CA ASN A 311 -9.15 12.60 16.78
C ASN A 311 -10.55 12.29 16.23
N THR A 312 -10.83 11.02 15.95
CA THR A 312 -12.16 10.57 15.49
C THR A 312 -13.23 10.78 16.58
N ALA A 313 -12.89 10.50 17.83
CA ALA A 313 -13.79 10.70 18.96
C ALA A 313 -14.05 12.18 19.27
N LYS A 314 -13.03 13.05 19.15
CA LYS A 314 -13.16 14.48 19.33
C LYS A 314 -14.15 15.10 18.33
N GLU A 315 -14.05 14.70 17.05
CA GLU A 315 -15.01 15.12 16.03
C GLU A 315 -16.42 14.58 16.30
N GLY A 316 -16.50 13.35 16.85
CA GLY A 316 -17.77 12.75 17.24
C GLY A 316 -18.40 13.41 18.47
N LEU A 317 -17.59 13.99 19.37
CA LEU A 317 -18.10 14.70 20.57
C LEU A 317 -18.79 16.02 20.23
N GLU A 318 -18.34 16.74 19.19
CA GLU A 318 -19.00 17.96 18.73
C GLU A 318 -20.39 17.69 18.12
N GLU A 319 -20.61 16.44 17.63
CA GLU A 319 -21.90 15.98 17.06
C GLU A 319 -22.57 14.85 17.86
N GLY A 320 -21.95 14.45 18.98
CA GLY A 320 -22.38 13.37 19.87
C GLY A 320 -21.59 12.06 19.66
N ALA A 321 -21.37 11.33 20.74
CA ALA A 321 -20.61 10.06 20.76
C ALA A 321 -21.08 9.02 19.72
N LYS A 322 -22.33 9.12 19.29
CA LYS A 322 -22.93 8.30 18.23
C LYS A 322 -22.25 8.46 16.86
N MET A 323 -21.91 9.70 16.50
CA MET A 323 -21.30 9.98 15.19
C MET A 323 -19.83 9.54 15.14
N GLY A 324 -19.10 9.65 16.23
CA GLY A 324 -17.69 9.24 16.28
C GLY A 324 -17.51 7.74 16.00
N LEU A 325 -18.38 6.90 16.58
CA LEU A 325 -18.32 5.45 16.32
C LEU A 325 -18.76 5.12 14.89
N GLN A 326 -19.84 5.74 14.40
CA GLN A 326 -20.29 5.59 13.04
C GLN A 326 -19.20 6.01 12.04
N GLN A 327 -18.51 7.12 12.32
CA GLN A 327 -17.42 7.61 11.50
C GLN A 327 -16.23 6.63 11.49
N ALA A 328 -15.85 6.06 12.64
CA ALA A 328 -14.79 5.06 12.72
C ALA A 328 -15.14 3.79 11.90
N VAL A 329 -16.37 3.29 12.04
CA VAL A 329 -16.86 2.14 11.26
C VAL A 329 -16.85 2.47 9.78
N GLY A 330 -17.32 3.64 9.39
CA GLY A 330 -17.35 4.05 8.00
C GLY A 330 -15.96 4.21 7.37
N LEU A 331 -14.99 4.72 8.12
CA LEU A 331 -13.60 4.79 7.65
C LEU A 331 -13.04 3.40 7.38
N VAL A 332 -13.26 2.46 8.31
CA VAL A 332 -12.84 1.05 8.13
C VAL A 332 -13.52 0.43 6.91
N MET A 333 -14.82 0.69 6.72
CA MET A 333 -15.57 0.21 5.55
C MET A 333 -15.04 0.84 4.25
N THR A 334 -14.77 2.14 4.26
CA THR A 334 -14.23 2.84 3.09
C THR A 334 -12.87 2.29 2.69
N GLU A 335 -11.97 2.05 3.65
CA GLU A 335 -10.66 1.43 3.41
C GLU A 335 -10.80 -0.01 2.87
N LEU A 336 -11.73 -0.79 3.45
CA LEU A 336 -12.01 -2.14 2.99
C LEU A 336 -12.44 -2.16 1.52
N PHE A 337 -13.43 -1.33 1.15
CA PHE A 337 -13.91 -1.28 -0.23
C PHE A 337 -12.90 -0.67 -1.19
N THR A 338 -12.16 0.33 -0.75
CA THR A 338 -11.06 0.89 -1.55
C THR A 338 -10.03 -0.19 -1.89
N ALA A 339 -9.58 -0.96 -0.89
CA ALA A 339 -8.64 -2.05 -1.11
C ALA A 339 -9.21 -3.17 -2.00
N LEU A 340 -10.50 -3.47 -1.84
CA LEU A 340 -11.19 -4.45 -2.68
C LEU A 340 -11.21 -4.02 -4.16
N PHE A 341 -11.59 -2.77 -4.42
CA PHE A 341 -11.62 -2.24 -5.79
C PHE A 341 -10.22 -2.12 -6.40
N ASP A 342 -9.22 -1.73 -5.62
CA ASP A 342 -7.83 -1.66 -6.09
C ASP A 342 -7.31 -3.05 -6.46
N GLU A 343 -7.67 -4.09 -5.71
CA GLU A 343 -7.31 -5.47 -6.04
C GLU A 343 -8.04 -5.97 -7.29
N ILE A 344 -9.34 -5.68 -7.44
CA ILE A 344 -10.10 -6.00 -8.66
C ILE A 344 -9.47 -5.31 -9.86
N PHE A 345 -9.08 -4.05 -9.72
CA PHE A 345 -8.45 -3.28 -10.79
C PHE A 345 -7.07 -3.83 -11.16
N ASP A 346 -6.28 -4.23 -10.18
CA ASP A 346 -4.98 -4.88 -10.38
C ASP A 346 -5.13 -6.23 -11.10
N ILE A 347 -6.10 -7.05 -10.72
CA ILE A 347 -6.41 -8.32 -11.40
C ILE A 347 -6.82 -8.04 -12.84
N TYR A 348 -7.65 -7.03 -13.05
CA TYR A 348 -8.08 -6.63 -14.38
C TYR A 348 -6.92 -6.18 -15.26
N LYS A 349 -6.01 -5.33 -14.75
CA LYS A 349 -4.85 -4.83 -15.49
C LYS A 349 -3.81 -5.91 -15.79
N ASN A 350 -3.51 -6.76 -14.81
CA ASN A 350 -2.44 -7.74 -14.89
C ASN A 350 -2.89 -9.11 -15.42
N GLY A 351 -4.20 -9.28 -15.65
CA GLY A 351 -4.78 -10.51 -16.18
C GLY A 351 -5.18 -11.52 -15.12
N TRP A 352 -5.91 -12.53 -15.56
CA TRP A 352 -6.51 -13.54 -14.70
C TRP A 352 -5.49 -14.41 -13.96
N SER A 353 -4.37 -14.75 -14.59
CA SER A 353 -3.32 -15.53 -13.94
C SER A 353 -2.83 -14.86 -12.66
N TYR A 354 -2.74 -13.53 -12.67
CA TYR A 354 -2.35 -12.76 -11.50
C TYR A 354 -3.33 -12.91 -10.30
N GLY A 355 -4.65 -12.94 -10.59
CA GLY A 355 -5.68 -13.06 -9.56
C GLY A 355 -5.94 -14.49 -9.10
N PHE A 356 -5.83 -15.47 -10.00
CA PHE A 356 -6.21 -16.86 -9.74
C PHE A 356 -5.05 -17.75 -9.31
N GLU A 357 -3.81 -17.48 -9.69
CA GLU A 357 -2.65 -18.22 -9.22
C GLU A 357 -2.50 -18.19 -7.70
N ASP A 358 -2.92 -17.09 -7.07
CA ASP A 358 -2.88 -16.89 -5.62
C ASP A 358 -4.25 -17.03 -4.94
N ASP A 359 -5.26 -17.57 -5.62
CA ASP A 359 -6.66 -17.65 -5.15
C ASP A 359 -7.25 -16.31 -4.66
N ARG A 360 -6.66 -15.19 -5.06
CA ARG A 360 -6.97 -13.85 -4.56
C ARG A 360 -8.40 -13.44 -4.89
N PHE A 361 -8.82 -13.67 -6.13
CA PHE A 361 -10.17 -13.31 -6.58
C PHE A 361 -11.24 -14.15 -5.90
N LEU A 362 -11.03 -15.46 -5.77
CA LEU A 362 -11.94 -16.36 -5.06
C LEU A 362 -12.03 -16.03 -3.57
N ASN A 363 -10.94 -15.56 -2.98
CA ASN A 363 -10.90 -15.15 -1.59
C ASN A 363 -11.55 -13.78 -1.34
N ILE A 364 -11.66 -12.93 -2.36
CA ILE A 364 -12.39 -11.67 -2.31
C ILE A 364 -13.90 -11.90 -2.44
N LEU A 365 -14.31 -12.88 -3.25
CA LEU A 365 -15.73 -13.21 -3.50
C LEU A 365 -16.34 -14.13 -2.43
N LYS A 366 -15.55 -14.83 -1.64
CA LYS A 366 -15.99 -15.61 -0.47
C LYS A 366 -16.00 -14.78 0.79
#